data_cebaf5edb358d92cd809af7ce1b6f5d0
#
_entry.id   cebaf5edb358d92cd809af7ce1b6f5d0
#
_cell.length_a   1.000
_cell.length_b   1.000
_cell.length_c   1.000
_cell.angle_alpha   90.00
_cell.angle_beta   90.00
_cell.angle_gamma   90.00
#
_symmetry.space_group_name_H-M   'P 1'
#
loop_
_entity.id
_entity.type
_entity.pdbx_description
1 polymer ?
#
loop_
_entity_poly.entity_id
_entity_poly.type
_entity_poly.pdbx_seq_one_letter_code
_entity_poly.pdbx_strand_id
1 'polypeptide(L)'
;MSITQSSTDELILEQHDRVLLIRLNRPDRLNAISRDMLDELSAKVVAADKDPEIRCIVLTGEGKGFCAGLDLIDTNKRREDEGEETNANHNRPPRKLFDLRDAPINVMWHCDTPIICAVNGAAAGYGMDLTLLCDMRIMSEHGKMAAITARRNVVPESGGTWLLPRLVGWAKSAEL
;
A
#
# COMPACT_ATOMS: atom_id res chain seq x y z
N MET A 1 2.96 13.86 -17.98
CA MET A 1 4.09 12.97 -17.62
C MET A 1 3.75 11.57 -18.11
N SER A 2 4.73 10.84 -18.66
CA SER A 2 4.51 9.43 -19.03
C SER A 2 4.09 8.63 -17.80
N ILE A 3 3.19 7.65 -17.96
CA ILE A 3 2.76 6.77 -16.86
C ILE A 3 3.92 6.01 -16.23
N THR A 4 4.97 5.75 -17.01
CA THR A 4 6.19 5.05 -16.58
C THR A 4 7.24 5.96 -15.94
N GLN A 5 6.99 7.27 -15.84
CA GLN A 5 7.91 8.19 -15.18
C GLN A 5 7.54 8.29 -13.69
N SER A 6 8.40 7.78 -12.83
CA SER A 6 8.28 7.98 -11.38
C SER A 6 8.69 9.40 -10.98
N SER A 7 8.04 9.95 -9.97
CA SER A 7 8.41 11.20 -9.32
C SER A 7 9.37 10.99 -8.15
N THR A 8 9.48 9.74 -7.69
CA THR A 8 10.37 9.31 -6.63
C THR A 8 11.18 8.10 -7.11
N ASP A 9 12.29 7.77 -6.46
CA ASP A 9 13.03 6.53 -6.74
C ASP A 9 12.41 5.31 -6.02
N GLU A 10 11.28 5.51 -5.34
CA GLU A 10 10.64 4.50 -4.50
C GLU A 10 9.67 3.59 -5.26
N LEU A 11 9.31 3.95 -6.49
CA LEU A 11 8.56 3.09 -7.41
C LEU A 11 9.33 2.88 -8.70
N ILE A 12 9.35 1.64 -9.20
CA ILE A 12 9.78 1.31 -10.55
C ILE A 12 8.54 1.01 -11.38
N LEU A 13 8.40 1.69 -12.51
CA LEU A 13 7.24 1.64 -13.37
C LEU A 13 7.65 1.20 -14.77
N GLU A 14 7.09 0.09 -15.23
CA GLU A 14 7.34 -0.45 -16.55
C GLU A 14 6.02 -0.74 -17.24
N GLN A 15 5.94 -0.44 -18.54
CA GLN A 15 4.80 -0.83 -19.35
C GLN A 15 5.22 -1.93 -20.32
N HIS A 16 4.52 -3.04 -20.26
CA HIS A 16 4.66 -4.18 -21.15
C HIS A 16 3.36 -4.36 -21.92
N ASP A 17 3.35 -3.97 -23.17
CA ASP A 17 2.13 -3.88 -23.98
C ASP A 17 1.04 -3.07 -23.26
N ARG A 18 -0.02 -3.72 -22.80
CA ARG A 18 -1.16 -3.14 -22.08
C ARG A 18 -1.14 -3.41 -20.58
N VAL A 19 -0.01 -3.82 -20.04
CA VAL A 19 0.17 -4.11 -18.60
C VAL A 19 1.10 -3.08 -18.01
N LEU A 20 0.66 -2.37 -16.97
CA LEU A 20 1.52 -1.54 -16.14
C LEU A 20 2.06 -2.37 -14.98
N LEU A 21 3.37 -2.57 -14.94
CA LEU A 21 4.06 -3.17 -13.80
C LEU A 21 4.50 -2.06 -12.85
N ILE A 22 4.05 -2.13 -11.60
CA ILE A 22 4.44 -1.25 -10.50
C ILE A 22 5.23 -2.07 -9.49
N ARG A 23 6.50 -1.73 -9.26
CA ARG A 23 7.32 -2.35 -8.22
C ARG A 23 7.60 -1.35 -7.11
N LEU A 24 7.28 -1.75 -5.88
CA LEU A 24 7.70 -1.03 -4.68
C LEU A 24 9.22 -1.15 -4.55
N ASN A 25 9.96 -0.05 -4.51
CA ASN A 25 11.40 -0.03 -4.66
C ASN A 25 12.13 0.58 -3.46
N ARG A 26 11.99 -0.05 -2.30
CA ARG A 26 12.82 0.22 -1.10
C ARG A 26 13.31 -1.11 -0.50
N PRO A 27 14.06 -1.92 -1.28
CA PRO A 27 14.42 -3.29 -0.90
C PRO A 27 15.20 -3.37 0.41
N ASP A 28 16.05 -2.38 0.72
CA ASP A 28 16.80 -2.27 1.98
C ASP A 28 15.91 -2.11 3.21
N ARG A 29 14.68 -1.66 3.00
CA ARG A 29 13.63 -1.51 4.02
C ARG A 29 12.50 -2.51 3.85
N LEU A 30 12.71 -3.59 3.09
CA LEU A 30 11.67 -4.56 2.74
C LEU A 30 10.42 -3.89 2.18
N ASN A 31 10.61 -2.85 1.37
CA ASN A 31 9.57 -2.05 0.75
C ASN A 31 8.55 -1.45 1.75
N ALA A 32 9.03 -1.06 2.95
CA ALA A 32 8.23 -0.29 3.87
C ALA A 32 7.78 1.02 3.18
N ILE A 33 6.49 1.33 3.31
CA ILE A 33 5.84 2.40 2.59
C ILE A 33 6.09 3.74 3.27
N SER A 34 6.77 4.64 2.57
CA SER A 34 6.86 6.05 2.92
C SER A 34 5.60 6.79 2.49
N ARG A 35 5.46 8.03 2.93
CA ARG A 35 4.37 8.89 2.49
C ARG A 35 4.44 9.18 0.99
N ASP A 36 5.63 9.44 0.48
CA ASP A 36 5.84 9.78 -0.92
C ASP A 36 5.53 8.59 -1.84
N MET A 37 5.94 7.38 -1.44
CA MET A 37 5.56 6.14 -2.13
C MET A 37 4.04 5.94 -2.13
N LEU A 38 3.37 6.23 -1.01
CA LEU A 38 1.92 6.07 -0.88
C LEU A 38 1.17 7.00 -1.84
N ASP A 39 1.55 8.27 -1.85
CA ASP A 39 0.93 9.30 -2.68
C ASP A 39 1.20 9.02 -4.17
N GLU A 40 2.41 8.60 -4.51
CA GLU A 40 2.76 8.25 -5.89
C GLU A 40 2.04 6.99 -6.36
N LEU A 41 1.96 5.93 -5.54
CA LEU A 41 1.22 4.71 -5.87
C LEU A 41 -0.24 5.03 -6.23
N SER A 42 -0.90 5.84 -5.40
CA SER A 42 -2.27 6.29 -5.67
C SER A 42 -2.37 7.03 -6.99
N ALA A 43 -1.48 7.98 -7.25
CA ALA A 43 -1.49 8.76 -8.48
C ALA A 43 -1.28 7.87 -9.71
N LYS A 44 -0.41 6.85 -9.62
CA LYS A 44 -0.14 5.93 -10.75
C LYS A 44 -1.29 4.97 -11.02
N VAL A 45 -1.96 4.47 -9.98
CA VAL A 45 -3.17 3.66 -10.16
C VAL A 45 -4.28 4.47 -10.81
N VAL A 46 -4.53 5.71 -10.35
CA VAL A 46 -5.52 6.59 -10.99
C VAL A 46 -5.17 6.92 -12.44
N ALA A 47 -3.90 7.13 -12.74
CA ALA A 47 -3.45 7.41 -14.09
C ALA A 47 -3.62 6.20 -15.01
N ALA A 48 -3.30 5.00 -14.52
CA ALA A 48 -3.46 3.76 -15.25
C ALA A 48 -4.93 3.43 -15.53
N ASP A 49 -5.80 3.66 -14.56
CA ASP A 49 -7.24 3.42 -14.69
C ASP A 49 -7.90 4.32 -15.75
N LYS A 50 -7.35 5.51 -15.97
CA LYS A 50 -7.82 6.46 -16.99
C LYS A 50 -7.18 6.26 -18.36
N ASP A 51 -6.13 5.47 -18.45
CA ASP A 51 -5.40 5.25 -19.70
C ASP A 51 -5.99 4.06 -20.48
N PRO A 52 -6.62 4.28 -21.65
CA PRO A 52 -7.23 3.20 -22.43
C PRO A 52 -6.20 2.17 -22.94
N GLU A 53 -4.92 2.50 -22.96
CA GLU A 53 -3.86 1.58 -23.35
C GLU A 53 -3.44 0.65 -22.21
N ILE A 54 -3.82 0.93 -20.96
CA ILE A 54 -3.59 0.05 -19.81
C ILE A 54 -4.84 -0.80 -19.57
N ARG A 55 -4.66 -2.13 -19.57
CA ARG A 55 -5.75 -3.11 -19.37
C ARG A 55 -5.56 -3.97 -18.12
N CYS A 56 -4.41 -3.86 -17.49
CA CYS A 56 -4.09 -4.57 -16.26
C CYS A 56 -2.95 -3.85 -15.53
N ILE A 57 -3.00 -3.84 -14.21
CA ILE A 57 -1.92 -3.39 -13.35
C ILE A 57 -1.35 -4.60 -12.63
N VAL A 58 -0.04 -4.74 -12.59
CA VAL A 58 0.66 -5.74 -11.77
C VAL A 58 1.41 -5.00 -10.67
N LEU A 59 1.13 -5.32 -9.42
CA LEU A 59 1.81 -4.77 -8.25
C LEU A 59 2.70 -5.81 -7.61
N THR A 60 3.97 -5.48 -7.38
CA THR A 60 4.95 -6.37 -6.73
C THR A 60 5.97 -5.57 -5.92
N GLY A 61 6.90 -6.24 -5.22
CA GLY A 61 8.00 -5.61 -4.50
C GLY A 61 9.35 -5.94 -5.13
N GLU A 62 10.28 -5.00 -5.08
CA GLU A 62 11.67 -5.26 -5.48
C GLU A 62 12.40 -6.03 -4.37
N GLY A 63 13.28 -6.96 -4.76
CA GLY A 63 14.11 -7.74 -3.83
C GLY A 63 13.35 -8.85 -3.09
N LYS A 64 13.65 -9.03 -1.80
CA LYS A 64 13.23 -10.21 -1.01
C LYS A 64 11.83 -10.12 -0.42
N GLY A 65 11.30 -8.92 -0.23
CA GLY A 65 10.00 -8.68 0.39
C GLY A 65 9.01 -8.10 -0.58
N PHE A 66 7.73 -8.36 -0.37
CA PHE A 66 6.69 -7.61 -1.06
C PHE A 66 6.56 -6.22 -0.41
N CYS A 67 6.15 -6.16 0.86
CA CYS A 67 5.99 -4.90 1.61
C CYS A 67 5.88 -5.16 3.11
N ALA A 68 6.74 -4.53 3.91
CA ALA A 68 6.75 -4.68 5.37
C ALA A 68 5.68 -3.84 6.10
N GLY A 69 4.89 -3.05 5.39
CA GLY A 69 3.90 -2.13 5.94
C GLY A 69 4.37 -0.68 5.93
N LEU A 70 3.74 0.18 6.74
CA LEU A 70 4.11 1.59 6.84
C LEU A 70 5.50 1.77 7.46
N ASP A 71 6.28 2.72 6.93
CA ASP A 71 7.57 3.10 7.49
C ASP A 71 7.37 3.91 8.78
N LEU A 72 7.55 3.24 9.93
CA LEU A 72 7.35 3.86 11.25
C LEU A 72 8.41 4.93 11.57
N ILE A 73 9.60 4.84 10.95
CA ILE A 73 10.66 5.84 11.15
C ILE A 73 10.27 7.14 10.44
N ASP A 74 9.81 7.04 9.21
CA ASP A 74 9.31 8.17 8.43
C ASP A 74 8.12 8.84 9.13
N THR A 75 7.19 8.04 9.62
CA THR A 75 6.02 8.51 10.37
C THR A 75 6.41 9.23 11.66
N ASN A 76 7.38 8.72 12.41
CA ASN A 76 7.82 9.33 13.66
C ASN A 76 8.62 10.62 13.44
N LYS A 77 9.51 10.65 12.45
CA LYS A 77 10.24 11.88 12.07
C LYS A 77 9.29 13.01 11.73
N ARG A 78 8.27 12.74 10.94
CA ARG A 78 7.26 13.77 10.60
C ARG A 78 6.48 14.26 11.80
N ARG A 79 6.17 13.39 12.76
CA ARG A 79 5.52 13.80 14.02
C ARG A 79 6.40 14.73 14.83
N GLU A 80 7.71 14.46 14.86
CA GLU A 80 8.69 15.32 15.52
C GLU A 80 8.85 16.67 14.81
N ASP A 81 8.97 16.65 13.47
CA ASP A 81 9.10 17.86 12.64
C ASP A 81 7.83 18.72 12.65
N GLU A 82 6.65 18.12 12.72
CA GLU A 82 5.36 18.81 12.82
C GLU A 82 5.05 19.32 14.25
N GLY A 83 5.99 19.13 15.20
CA GLY A 83 5.87 19.62 16.57
C GLY A 83 4.74 18.97 17.34
N GLU A 84 4.52 17.68 17.19
CA GLU A 84 3.62 16.90 18.05
C GLU A 84 4.16 16.83 19.48
N GLU A 85 4.12 17.94 20.20
CA GLU A 85 4.15 17.90 21.64
C GLU A 85 2.94 17.10 22.14
N THR A 86 3.23 16.03 22.86
CA THR A 86 2.24 15.10 23.45
C THR A 86 1.40 15.73 24.57
N ASN A 87 1.20 17.02 24.56
CA ASN A 87 0.40 17.72 25.56
C ASN A 87 -0.95 18.16 24.97
N ALA A 88 -1.99 17.76 25.66
CA ALA A 88 -3.39 18.08 25.43
C ALA A 88 -3.65 19.60 25.41
N ASN A 89 -3.22 20.29 24.37
CA ASN A 89 -3.52 21.69 24.18
C ASN A 89 -4.79 21.82 23.32
N HIS A 90 -5.89 22.19 23.96
CA HIS A 90 -7.24 22.31 23.36
C HIS A 90 -7.35 23.40 22.28
N ASN A 91 -6.29 24.15 22.00
CA ASN A 91 -6.23 25.22 21.00
C ASN A 91 -5.54 24.84 19.69
N ARG A 92 -5.43 23.55 19.41
CA ARG A 92 -4.83 23.07 18.16
C ARG A 92 -5.75 23.39 16.97
N PRO A 93 -5.25 23.99 15.89
CA PRO A 93 -6.06 24.12 14.68
C PRO A 93 -6.50 22.70 14.24
N PRO A 94 -7.71 22.53 13.71
CA PRO A 94 -8.20 21.24 13.29
C PRO A 94 -7.16 20.65 12.31
N ARG A 95 -6.70 19.43 12.60
CA ARG A 95 -5.86 18.68 11.66
C ARG A 95 -6.54 18.75 10.29
N LYS A 96 -5.80 19.12 9.26
CA LYS A 96 -6.29 18.88 7.90
C LYS A 96 -6.59 17.39 7.83
N LEU A 97 -7.87 17.06 7.85
CA LEU A 97 -8.30 15.69 7.61
C LEU A 97 -7.65 15.28 6.30
N PHE A 98 -6.88 14.20 6.38
CA PHE A 98 -6.35 13.52 5.22
C PHE A 98 -7.49 13.34 4.23
N ASP A 99 -7.32 13.75 3.00
CA ASP A 99 -8.30 13.41 1.98
C ASP A 99 -8.14 11.92 1.65
N LEU A 100 -8.93 11.11 2.35
CA LEU A 100 -8.90 9.65 2.20
C LEU A 100 -9.29 9.21 0.78
N ARG A 101 -9.84 10.12 -0.04
CA ARG A 101 -10.21 9.82 -1.43
C ARG A 101 -8.99 9.46 -2.26
N ASP A 102 -7.84 10.06 -1.94
CA ASP A 102 -6.58 9.83 -2.65
C ASP A 102 -5.71 8.75 -1.99
N ALA A 103 -6.17 8.14 -0.89
CA ALA A 103 -5.45 7.05 -0.25
C ALA A 103 -5.50 5.77 -1.12
N PRO A 104 -4.42 4.97 -1.19
CA PRO A 104 -4.38 3.77 -2.02
C PRO A 104 -5.55 2.81 -1.78
N ILE A 105 -6.02 2.68 -0.56
CA ILE A 105 -7.19 1.86 -0.24
C ILE A 105 -8.43 2.28 -1.04
N ASN A 106 -8.73 3.59 -1.10
CA ASN A 106 -9.89 4.07 -1.82
C ASN A 106 -9.65 4.07 -3.33
N VAL A 107 -8.45 4.44 -3.76
CA VAL A 107 -8.08 4.46 -5.17
C VAL A 107 -8.14 3.05 -5.77
N MET A 108 -7.53 2.07 -5.11
CA MET A 108 -7.54 0.68 -5.59
C MET A 108 -8.93 0.06 -5.53
N TRP A 109 -9.72 0.41 -4.51
CA TRP A 109 -11.11 -0.07 -4.38
C TRP A 109 -12.03 0.42 -5.50
N HIS A 110 -11.78 1.61 -6.04
CA HIS A 110 -12.59 2.22 -7.10
C HIS A 110 -11.94 2.10 -8.49
N CYS A 111 -10.84 1.38 -8.60
CA CYS A 111 -10.15 1.15 -9.87
C CYS A 111 -10.92 0.11 -10.69
N ASP A 112 -11.31 0.47 -11.91
CA ASP A 112 -11.99 -0.43 -12.86
C ASP A 112 -10.97 -1.31 -13.61
N THR A 113 -9.71 -0.87 -13.70
CA THR A 113 -8.62 -1.65 -14.30
C THR A 113 -8.18 -2.76 -13.35
N PRO A 114 -8.22 -4.04 -13.76
CA PRO A 114 -7.83 -5.17 -12.91
C PRO A 114 -6.41 -5.02 -12.35
N ILE A 115 -6.26 -5.28 -11.04
CA ILE A 115 -4.98 -5.24 -10.33
C ILE A 115 -4.58 -6.64 -9.88
N ILE A 116 -3.46 -7.13 -10.37
CA ILE A 116 -2.88 -8.43 -9.96
C ILE A 116 -1.73 -8.17 -9.00
N CYS A 117 -1.80 -8.75 -7.82
CA CYS A 117 -0.69 -8.71 -6.86
C CYS A 117 0.23 -9.91 -7.05
N ALA A 118 1.48 -9.66 -7.43
CA ALA A 118 2.53 -10.67 -7.44
C ALA A 118 3.32 -10.59 -6.13
N VAL A 119 2.95 -11.45 -5.17
CA VAL A 119 3.52 -11.46 -3.81
C VAL A 119 4.83 -12.24 -3.83
N ASN A 120 5.94 -11.56 -4.08
CA ASN A 120 7.28 -12.14 -4.22
C ASN A 120 7.91 -12.55 -2.88
N GLY A 121 7.43 -12.01 -1.75
CA GLY A 121 7.99 -12.26 -0.43
C GLY A 121 7.03 -11.88 0.70
N ALA A 122 7.57 -11.45 1.83
CA ALA A 122 6.74 -11.08 2.99
C ALA A 122 5.88 -9.84 2.72
N ALA A 123 4.60 -9.92 3.07
CA ALA A 123 3.62 -8.85 3.07
C ALA A 123 3.01 -8.71 4.47
N ALA A 124 3.24 -7.58 5.16
CA ALA A 124 2.87 -7.43 6.57
C ALA A 124 2.15 -6.11 6.84
N GLY A 125 1.17 -6.11 7.74
CA GLY A 125 0.39 -4.92 8.09
C GLY A 125 -0.21 -4.25 6.85
N TYR A 126 0.07 -2.98 6.63
CA TYR A 126 -0.39 -2.26 5.43
C TYR A 126 0.01 -2.95 4.11
N GLY A 127 1.18 -3.60 4.07
CA GLY A 127 1.59 -4.40 2.91
C GLY A 127 0.69 -5.60 2.65
N MET A 128 0.20 -6.26 3.71
CA MET A 128 -0.83 -7.29 3.56
C MET A 128 -2.14 -6.67 3.06
N ASP A 129 -2.57 -5.53 3.61
CA ASP A 129 -3.79 -4.86 3.19
C ASP A 129 -3.76 -4.48 1.71
N LEU A 130 -2.62 -4.01 1.18
CA LEU A 130 -2.45 -3.77 -0.25
C LEU A 130 -2.70 -5.04 -1.08
N THR A 131 -2.24 -6.20 -0.61
CA THR A 131 -2.52 -7.45 -1.33
C THR A 131 -4.00 -7.81 -1.33
N LEU A 132 -4.72 -7.50 -0.25
CA LEU A 132 -6.15 -7.78 -0.12
C LEU A 132 -7.00 -6.87 -1.02
N LEU A 133 -6.51 -5.67 -1.33
CA LEU A 133 -7.17 -4.72 -2.22
C LEU A 133 -7.08 -5.08 -3.70
N CYS A 134 -6.11 -5.91 -4.08
CA CYS A 134 -5.98 -6.36 -5.46
C CYS A 134 -7.05 -7.40 -5.80
N ASP A 135 -7.42 -7.51 -7.10
CA ASP A 135 -8.41 -8.48 -7.57
C ASP A 135 -7.88 -9.91 -7.47
N MET A 136 -6.63 -10.12 -7.88
CA MET A 136 -5.98 -11.42 -7.87
C MET A 136 -4.64 -11.38 -7.13
N ARG A 137 -4.27 -12.49 -6.53
CA ARG A 137 -2.99 -12.69 -5.83
C ARG A 137 -2.30 -13.93 -6.35
N ILE A 138 -1.06 -13.76 -6.80
CA ILE A 138 -0.13 -14.84 -7.13
C ILE A 138 1.01 -14.75 -6.14
N MET A 139 1.21 -15.79 -5.35
CA MET A 139 2.19 -15.80 -4.28
C MET A 139 3.33 -16.75 -4.62
N SER A 140 4.56 -16.29 -4.42
CA SER A 140 5.73 -17.16 -4.48
C SER A 140 5.73 -18.17 -3.33
N GLU A 141 6.48 -19.25 -3.46
CA GLU A 141 6.67 -20.23 -2.38
C GLU A 141 7.32 -19.65 -1.12
N HIS A 142 8.00 -18.51 -1.26
CA HIS A 142 8.61 -17.76 -0.15
C HIS A 142 7.70 -16.66 0.40
N GLY A 143 6.55 -16.46 -0.24
CA GLY A 143 5.57 -15.44 0.16
C GLY A 143 4.99 -15.76 1.55
N LYS A 144 4.82 -14.73 2.36
CA LYS A 144 4.18 -14.80 3.68
C LYS A 144 3.29 -13.59 3.87
N MET A 145 2.10 -13.81 4.40
CA MET A 145 1.19 -12.73 4.77
C MET A 145 1.00 -12.72 6.28
N ALA A 146 0.98 -11.53 6.88
CA ALA A 146 0.80 -11.40 8.32
C ALA A 146 0.02 -10.13 8.71
N ALA A 147 -1.08 -10.30 9.44
CA ALA A 147 -1.82 -9.23 10.09
C ALA A 147 -1.12 -8.83 11.40
N ILE A 148 0.03 -8.18 11.32
CA ILE A 148 0.88 -7.88 12.49
C ILE A 148 0.38 -6.71 13.35
N THR A 149 -0.72 -6.08 13.02
CA THR A 149 -1.25 -4.90 13.71
C THR A 149 -1.51 -5.17 15.19
N ALA A 150 -2.06 -6.33 15.54
CA ALA A 150 -2.29 -6.73 16.94
C ALA A 150 -1.00 -6.78 17.77
N ARG A 151 0.13 -7.20 17.17
CA ARG A 151 1.45 -7.22 17.85
C ARG A 151 2.03 -5.83 18.06
N ARG A 152 1.50 -4.82 17.40
CA ARG A 152 1.91 -3.42 17.46
C ARG A 152 0.92 -2.54 18.21
N ASN A 153 -0.12 -3.13 18.82
CA ASN A 153 -1.22 -2.41 19.46
C ASN A 153 -1.88 -1.36 18.53
N VAL A 154 -1.97 -1.70 17.24
CA VAL A 154 -2.60 -0.86 16.21
C VAL A 154 -3.81 -1.60 15.65
N VAL A 155 -4.89 -0.90 15.45
CA VAL A 155 -6.08 -1.45 14.77
C VAL A 155 -5.81 -1.49 13.26
N PRO A 156 -6.17 -2.58 12.55
CA PRO A 156 -6.11 -2.60 11.09
C PRO A 156 -7.02 -1.52 10.53
N GLU A 157 -6.45 -0.56 9.81
CA GLU A 157 -7.17 0.65 9.37
C GLU A 157 -7.31 0.74 7.84
N SER A 158 -6.55 -0.08 7.10
CA SER A 158 -6.49 -0.01 5.64
C SER A 158 -7.44 -1.00 4.95
N GLY A 159 -8.55 -1.34 5.60
CA GLY A 159 -9.58 -2.22 5.04
C GLY A 159 -9.38 -3.70 5.31
N GLY A 160 -8.28 -4.12 5.96
CA GLY A 160 -7.99 -5.52 6.26
C GLY A 160 -9.10 -6.21 7.06
N THR A 161 -9.67 -5.54 8.07
CA THR A 161 -10.80 -6.06 8.86
C THR A 161 -12.08 -6.30 8.05
N TRP A 162 -12.25 -5.60 6.95
CA TRP A 162 -13.37 -5.78 6.04
C TRP A 162 -13.09 -6.81 4.96
N LEU A 163 -11.91 -6.74 4.34
CA LEU A 163 -11.53 -7.55 3.18
C LEU A 163 -11.20 -8.99 3.56
N LEU A 164 -10.38 -9.18 4.59
CA LEU A 164 -9.88 -10.51 4.95
C LEU A 164 -11.00 -11.51 5.25
N PRO A 165 -12.02 -11.19 6.10
CA PRO A 165 -13.11 -12.12 6.36
C PRO A 165 -13.94 -12.48 5.12
N ARG A 166 -14.02 -11.58 4.16
CA ARG A 166 -14.74 -11.80 2.88
C ARG A 166 -13.96 -12.69 1.92
N LEU A 167 -12.65 -12.64 2.00
CA LEU A 167 -11.78 -13.44 1.12
C LEU A 167 -11.56 -14.87 1.65
N VAL A 168 -11.38 -15.04 2.96
CA VAL A 168 -10.99 -16.34 3.55
C VAL A 168 -12.00 -16.93 4.52
N GLY A 169 -13.10 -16.25 4.78
CA GLY A 169 -14.09 -16.61 5.78
C GLY A 169 -13.72 -16.17 7.20
N TRP A 170 -14.74 -16.07 8.07
CA TRP A 170 -14.59 -15.49 9.40
C TRP A 170 -13.62 -16.27 10.28
N ALA A 171 -13.76 -17.61 10.32
CA ALA A 171 -12.92 -18.45 11.16
C ALA A 171 -11.43 -18.30 10.82
N LYS A 172 -11.07 -18.36 9.53
CA LYS A 172 -9.68 -18.24 9.09
C LYS A 172 -9.13 -16.84 9.30
N SER A 173 -9.97 -15.84 9.10
CA SER A 173 -9.58 -14.44 9.35
C SER A 173 -9.28 -14.16 10.82
N ALA A 174 -9.97 -14.84 11.75
CA ALA A 174 -9.75 -14.68 13.17
C ALA A 174 -8.48 -15.39 13.69
N GLU A 175 -7.94 -16.34 12.92
CA GLU A 175 -6.67 -17.02 13.22
C GLU A 175 -5.43 -16.19 12.81
N LEU A 176 -5.58 -15.30 11.85
CA LEU A 176 -4.51 -14.51 11.24
C LEU A 176 -4.29 -13.18 11.96
#